data_885e6c69bec68ae7c247bafd9b750c10
#
_entry.id   885e6c69bec68ae7c247bafd9b750c10
#
_cell.length_a   1.000
_cell.length_b   1.000
_cell.length_c   1.000
_cell.angle_alpha   90.00
_cell.angle_beta   90.00
_cell.angle_gamma   90.00
#
_symmetry.space_group_name_H-M   'P 1'
#
loop_
_entity.id
_entity.type
_entity.pdbx_description
1 polymer ?
#
loop_
_entity_poly.entity_id
_entity_poly.type
_entity_poly.pdbx_seq_one_letter_code
_entity_poly.pdbx_strand_id
1 'polypeptide(L)'
;MKKILIRLMFLAMLVALLPVHVAQACSAFIVGKDLTADGSTLFGRTEDYPYAPDGGRHNQNYVVVPAKTYKDGDKIEDESNGFTYPHLANEMKYTAVYDSDRDNGSNGNFAAHGFNELGVAMTATVSATPNDKVLKEDPLVKDGLPEASLVDLALPRAKTAREVIETVAKVL
;
A
#
# COMPACT_ATOMS: atom_id res chain seq x y z
N MET A 1 -5.69 52.18 16.40
CA MET A 1 -4.65 51.30 15.84
C MET A 1 -4.22 50.20 16.82
N LYS A 2 -3.75 50.46 18.04
CA LYS A 2 -3.31 49.42 19.02
C LYS A 2 -4.37 48.33 19.30
N LYS A 3 -5.65 48.70 19.50
CA LYS A 3 -6.74 47.71 19.77
C LYS A 3 -7.04 46.77 18.58
N ILE A 4 -6.84 47.26 17.35
CA ILE A 4 -7.01 46.42 16.14
C ILE A 4 -5.85 45.42 16.03
N LEU A 5 -4.63 45.87 16.29
CA LEU A 5 -3.45 45.01 16.26
C LEU A 5 -3.52 43.88 17.30
N ILE A 6 -3.99 44.19 18.52
CA ILE A 6 -4.18 43.21 19.58
C ILE A 6 -5.25 42.16 19.17
N ARG A 7 -6.36 42.59 18.55
CA ARG A 7 -7.39 41.68 18.06
C ARG A 7 -6.88 40.76 16.93
N LEU A 8 -6.09 41.30 16.02
CA LEU A 8 -5.47 40.50 14.95
C LEU A 8 -4.45 39.50 15.49
N MET A 9 -3.65 39.89 16.50
CA MET A 9 -2.74 38.95 17.18
C MET A 9 -3.50 37.85 17.90
N PHE A 10 -4.58 38.16 18.60
CA PHE A 10 -5.42 37.16 19.26
C PHE A 10 -6.08 36.21 18.26
N LEU A 11 -6.56 36.71 17.13
CA LEU A 11 -7.14 35.90 16.07
C LEU A 11 -6.09 34.97 15.43
N ALA A 12 -4.89 35.50 15.15
CA ALA A 12 -3.77 34.70 14.63
C ALA A 12 -3.34 33.58 15.62
N MET A 13 -3.32 33.90 16.91
CA MET A 13 -3.01 32.92 17.96
C MET A 13 -4.09 31.86 18.10
N LEU A 14 -5.37 32.22 17.92
CA LEU A 14 -6.49 31.29 17.92
C LEU A 14 -6.44 30.33 16.71
N VAL A 15 -6.07 30.83 15.53
CA VAL A 15 -5.90 30.02 14.31
C VAL A 15 -4.71 29.08 14.45
N ALA A 16 -3.61 29.52 15.09
CA ALA A 16 -2.42 28.69 15.34
C ALA A 16 -2.68 27.55 16.37
N LEU A 17 -3.74 27.66 17.17
CA LEU A 17 -4.15 26.63 18.14
C LEU A 17 -5.14 25.63 17.55
N LEU A 18 -5.62 25.81 16.32
CA LEU A 18 -6.44 24.80 15.68
C LEU A 18 -5.60 23.56 15.44
N PRO A 19 -6.10 22.38 15.84
CA PRO A 19 -5.39 21.13 15.57
C PRO A 19 -5.29 20.97 14.05
N VAL A 20 -4.08 21.07 13.52
CA VAL A 20 -3.81 20.68 12.14
C VAL A 20 -3.85 19.16 12.13
N HIS A 21 -4.96 18.58 11.70
CA HIS A 21 -4.99 17.16 11.39
C HIS A 21 -4.13 16.97 10.14
N VAL A 22 -2.89 16.58 10.34
CA VAL A 22 -2.05 16.09 9.25
C VAL A 22 -2.68 14.78 8.80
N ALA A 23 -3.26 14.77 7.61
CA ALA A 23 -3.69 13.53 6.99
C ALA A 23 -2.43 12.67 6.78
N GLN A 24 -2.30 11.62 7.56
CA GLN A 24 -1.26 10.62 7.39
C GLN A 24 -1.76 9.64 6.35
N ALA A 25 -1.31 9.81 5.12
CA ALA A 25 -1.65 8.93 4.01
C ALA A 25 -0.48 8.87 3.04
N CYS A 26 -0.11 7.67 2.61
CA CYS A 26 0.89 7.49 1.59
C CYS A 26 0.46 8.20 0.30
N SER A 27 1.41 8.75 -0.43
CA SER A 27 1.18 9.39 -1.73
C SER A 27 1.78 8.55 -2.84
N ALA A 28 1.10 8.47 -3.98
CA ALA A 28 1.61 7.81 -5.17
C ALA A 28 1.54 8.75 -6.36
N PHE A 29 2.46 8.57 -7.32
CA PHE A 29 2.44 9.30 -8.58
C PHE A 29 2.66 8.36 -9.76
N ILE A 30 2.08 8.72 -10.90
CA ILE A 30 2.30 8.05 -12.18
C ILE A 30 2.55 9.12 -13.23
N VAL A 31 3.65 8.99 -13.99
CA VAL A 31 3.94 9.82 -15.17
C VAL A 31 3.81 8.95 -16.41
N GLY A 32 2.84 9.26 -17.25
CA GLY A 32 2.59 8.51 -18.48
C GLY A 32 3.68 8.69 -19.53
N LYS A 33 3.78 7.73 -20.43
CA LYS A 33 4.80 7.64 -21.49
C LYS A 33 4.94 8.88 -22.37
N ASP A 34 3.89 9.65 -22.55
CA ASP A 34 3.90 10.86 -23.39
C ASP A 34 4.55 12.06 -22.72
N LEU A 35 4.88 11.95 -21.43
CA LEU A 35 5.53 12.99 -20.61
C LEU A 35 6.98 12.63 -20.25
N THR A 36 7.49 11.51 -20.75
CA THR A 36 8.87 11.05 -20.51
C THR A 36 9.69 11.15 -21.79
N ALA A 37 11.01 11.36 -21.65
CA ALA A 37 11.89 11.56 -22.80
C ALA A 37 12.09 10.28 -23.64
N ASP A 38 11.94 9.12 -23.02
CA ASP A 38 12.18 7.80 -23.61
C ASP A 38 10.90 6.97 -23.84
N GLY A 39 9.73 7.56 -23.55
CA GLY A 39 8.45 6.86 -23.66
C GLY A 39 8.19 5.83 -22.55
N SER A 40 8.97 5.85 -21.48
CA SER A 40 8.72 5.02 -20.30
C SER A 40 7.56 5.56 -19.47
N THR A 41 6.95 4.69 -18.65
CA THR A 41 6.04 5.12 -17.58
C THR A 41 6.81 5.13 -16.27
N LEU A 42 6.79 6.26 -15.55
CA LEU A 42 7.36 6.35 -14.21
C LEU A 42 6.26 6.22 -13.17
N PHE A 43 6.52 5.47 -12.13
CA PHE A 43 5.65 5.44 -10.96
C PHE A 43 6.49 5.42 -9.69
N GLY A 44 5.90 5.92 -8.62
CA GLY A 44 6.55 5.91 -7.31
C GLY A 44 5.58 6.25 -6.22
N ARG A 45 6.02 6.07 -4.97
CA ARG A 45 5.22 6.38 -3.78
C ARG A 45 6.10 6.90 -2.67
N THR A 46 5.46 7.57 -1.71
CA THR A 46 5.99 7.80 -0.37
C THR A 46 5.36 6.84 0.62
N GLU A 47 6.09 6.51 1.67
CA GLU A 47 5.59 5.74 2.80
C GLU A 47 5.49 6.69 3.99
N ASP A 48 4.28 7.16 4.26
CA ASP A 48 4.03 8.22 5.24
C ASP A 48 3.49 7.61 6.54
N TYR A 49 4.22 6.64 7.12
CA TYR A 49 3.87 6.09 8.41
C TYR A 49 4.29 7.03 9.55
N PRO A 50 3.50 7.16 10.61
CA PRO A 50 4.00 7.73 11.83
C PRO A 50 5.17 6.87 12.33
N TYR A 51 6.15 7.52 12.95
CA TYR A 51 7.19 6.78 13.66
C TYR A 51 6.54 5.75 14.58
N ALA A 52 7.08 4.54 14.61
CA ALA A 52 6.68 3.54 15.57
C ALA A 52 6.76 4.16 16.99
N PRO A 53 5.89 3.78 17.91
CA PRO A 53 5.85 4.36 19.26
C PRO A 53 7.19 4.27 20.03
N ASP A 54 8.06 3.37 19.62
CA ASP A 54 9.43 3.18 20.14
C ASP A 54 10.48 4.05 19.42
N GLY A 55 10.09 4.90 18.48
CA GLY A 55 10.98 5.73 17.66
C GLY A 55 11.68 4.95 16.55
N GLY A 56 11.28 3.72 16.28
CA GLY A 56 11.80 2.89 15.20
C GLY A 56 11.50 3.52 13.82
N ARG A 57 12.40 3.28 12.87
CA ARG A 57 12.20 3.63 11.47
C ARG A 57 11.67 2.42 10.74
N HIS A 58 10.60 2.60 9.96
CA HIS A 58 10.18 1.59 8.99
C HIS A 58 11.22 1.55 7.87
N ASN A 59 12.11 0.55 7.93
CA ASN A 59 13.05 0.30 6.86
C ASN A 59 12.34 -0.50 5.78
N GLN A 60 12.59 -0.18 4.53
CA GLN A 60 12.06 -0.92 3.40
C GLN A 60 13.16 -1.76 2.74
N ASN A 61 12.82 -2.98 2.38
CA ASN A 61 13.69 -3.91 1.68
C ASN A 61 13.19 -4.10 0.24
N TYR A 62 14.02 -3.70 -0.72
CA TYR A 62 13.79 -4.03 -2.12
C TYR A 62 14.23 -5.48 -2.37
N VAL A 63 13.30 -6.31 -2.83
CA VAL A 63 13.53 -7.73 -3.06
C VAL A 63 13.14 -8.08 -4.50
N VAL A 64 13.95 -8.95 -5.12
CA VAL A 64 13.59 -9.61 -6.37
C VAL A 64 13.07 -11.00 -6.02
N VAL A 65 11.78 -11.22 -6.24
CA VAL A 65 11.14 -12.53 -6.06
C VAL A 65 11.26 -13.30 -7.37
N PRO A 66 11.96 -14.43 -7.40
CA PRO A 66 12.16 -15.19 -8.63
C PRO A 66 10.86 -15.83 -9.13
N ALA A 67 10.77 -16.07 -10.44
CA ALA A 67 9.72 -16.91 -10.99
C ALA A 67 9.71 -18.29 -10.30
N LYS A 68 8.52 -18.80 -10.01
CA LYS A 68 8.38 -20.06 -9.25
C LYS A 68 7.29 -20.94 -9.82
N THR A 69 7.53 -22.23 -9.77
CA THR A 69 6.55 -23.26 -10.09
C THR A 69 6.00 -23.85 -8.79
N TYR A 70 4.70 -23.96 -8.73
CA TYR A 70 3.95 -24.49 -7.58
C TYR A 70 3.24 -25.78 -7.94
N LYS A 71 2.99 -26.60 -6.95
CA LYS A 71 2.18 -27.81 -7.09
C LYS A 71 0.71 -27.49 -6.94
N ASP A 72 -0.13 -28.37 -7.44
CA ASP A 72 -1.57 -28.30 -7.20
C ASP A 72 -1.86 -28.36 -5.68
N GLY A 73 -2.66 -27.41 -5.22
CA GLY A 73 -2.98 -27.24 -3.80
C GLY A 73 -2.07 -26.32 -3.02
N ASP A 74 -0.92 -25.88 -3.56
CA ASP A 74 -0.09 -24.86 -2.93
C ASP A 74 -0.86 -23.52 -2.87
N LYS A 75 -0.74 -22.81 -1.74
CA LYS A 75 -1.47 -21.57 -1.48
C LYS A 75 -0.54 -20.46 -0.99
N ILE A 76 -0.91 -19.23 -1.33
CA ILE A 76 -0.48 -18.06 -0.57
C ILE A 76 -1.15 -18.15 0.80
N GLU A 77 -0.41 -17.87 1.85
CA GLU A 77 -0.91 -17.83 3.22
C GLU A 77 -0.44 -16.55 3.89
N ASP A 78 -1.36 -15.79 4.45
CA ASP A 78 -1.05 -14.64 5.31
C ASP A 78 -1.36 -15.02 6.76
N GLU A 79 -0.30 -15.27 7.54
CA GLU A 79 -0.43 -15.70 8.92
C GLU A 79 -1.03 -14.64 9.84
N SER A 80 -1.02 -13.36 9.41
CA SER A 80 -1.52 -12.27 10.25
C SER A 80 -3.04 -12.31 10.44
N ASN A 81 -3.77 -12.81 9.44
CA ASN A 81 -5.23 -12.86 9.48
C ASN A 81 -5.83 -14.19 9.00
N GLY A 82 -5.01 -15.12 8.51
CA GLY A 82 -5.43 -16.41 8.00
C GLY A 82 -5.95 -16.40 6.55
N PHE A 83 -5.71 -15.31 5.80
CA PHE A 83 -6.03 -15.25 4.37
C PHE A 83 -5.26 -16.31 3.60
N THR A 84 -5.96 -17.01 2.71
CA THR A 84 -5.34 -18.00 1.81
C THR A 84 -5.86 -17.83 0.39
N TYR A 85 -4.98 -18.00 -0.60
CA TYR A 85 -5.35 -18.00 -2.02
C TYR A 85 -4.49 -18.98 -2.82
N PRO A 86 -5.05 -19.72 -3.81
CA PRO A 86 -4.26 -20.69 -4.58
C PRO A 86 -3.15 -20.01 -5.38
N HIS A 87 -1.96 -20.63 -5.39
CA HIS A 87 -0.91 -20.27 -6.34
C HIS A 87 -1.30 -20.70 -7.77
N LEU A 88 -0.77 -19.98 -8.77
CA LEU A 88 -0.74 -20.50 -10.13
C LEU A 88 0.36 -21.56 -10.27
N ALA A 89 0.18 -22.51 -11.18
CA ALA A 89 1.22 -23.51 -11.45
C ALA A 89 2.57 -22.89 -11.82
N ASN A 90 2.55 -21.73 -12.50
CA ASN A 90 3.74 -20.96 -12.82
C ASN A 90 3.48 -19.49 -12.53
N GLU A 91 4.27 -18.91 -11.67
CA GLU A 91 4.21 -17.49 -11.30
C GLU A 91 5.46 -16.77 -11.81
N MET A 92 5.24 -15.55 -12.31
CA MET A 92 6.29 -14.72 -12.90
C MET A 92 7.21 -14.13 -11.83
N LYS A 93 8.43 -13.81 -12.25
CA LYS A 93 9.35 -13.01 -11.46
C LYS A 93 8.80 -11.60 -11.29
N TYR A 94 8.94 -11.05 -10.09
CA TYR A 94 8.57 -9.67 -9.77
C TYR A 94 9.52 -9.07 -8.75
N THR A 95 9.44 -7.75 -8.59
CA THR A 95 10.08 -7.04 -7.50
C THR A 95 9.03 -6.61 -6.50
N ALA A 96 9.42 -6.53 -5.25
CA ALA A 96 8.58 -6.01 -4.18
C ALA A 96 9.42 -5.19 -3.21
N VAL A 97 8.80 -4.18 -2.63
CA VAL A 97 9.40 -3.41 -1.54
C VAL A 97 8.63 -3.79 -0.27
N TYR A 98 9.28 -4.60 0.55
CA TYR A 98 8.71 -5.07 1.81
C TYR A 98 9.06 -4.14 2.95
N ASP A 99 8.14 -3.98 3.88
CA ASP A 99 8.45 -3.40 5.17
C ASP A 99 9.37 -4.37 5.94
N SER A 100 10.48 -3.84 6.45
CA SER A 100 11.48 -4.64 7.17
C SER A 100 11.16 -4.82 8.64
N ASP A 101 10.10 -4.18 9.13
CA ASP A 101 9.77 -4.19 10.55
C ASP A 101 9.01 -5.46 10.94
N ARG A 102 9.76 -6.57 10.89
CA ARG A 102 9.28 -7.91 11.27
C ARG A 102 8.87 -8.02 12.73
N ASP A 103 9.33 -7.10 13.57
CA ASP A 103 9.15 -7.17 15.03
C ASP A 103 7.77 -6.66 15.47
N ASN A 104 7.00 -6.03 14.59
CA ASN A 104 5.67 -5.51 14.89
C ASN A 104 4.51 -6.48 14.65
N GLY A 105 4.81 -7.78 14.50
CA GLY A 105 3.77 -8.79 14.24
C GLY A 105 3.24 -8.79 12.81
N SER A 106 3.72 -7.93 11.93
CA SER A 106 3.63 -8.15 10.49
C SER A 106 4.75 -9.13 10.14
N ASN A 107 4.42 -10.30 9.63
CA ASN A 107 5.38 -11.37 9.34
C ASN A 107 6.39 -11.03 8.22
N GLY A 108 6.72 -9.76 8.03
CA GLY A 108 7.67 -9.27 7.04
C GLY A 108 7.18 -9.38 5.59
N ASN A 109 5.89 -9.58 5.39
CA ASN A 109 5.26 -9.81 4.08
C ASN A 109 4.45 -8.61 3.58
N PHE A 110 4.62 -7.43 4.18
CA PHE A 110 3.93 -6.23 3.69
C PHE A 110 4.67 -5.69 2.47
N ALA A 111 4.22 -6.07 1.28
CA ALA A 111 4.72 -5.55 0.02
C ALA A 111 3.95 -4.29 -0.39
N ALA A 112 4.54 -3.13 -0.19
CA ALA A 112 3.91 -1.85 -0.48
C ALA A 112 3.75 -1.57 -1.98
N HIS A 113 4.73 -1.98 -2.80
CA HIS A 113 4.73 -1.79 -4.25
C HIS A 113 5.75 -2.69 -4.95
N GLY A 114 5.63 -2.80 -6.26
CA GLY A 114 6.56 -3.54 -7.08
C GLY A 114 6.20 -3.53 -8.56
N PHE A 115 6.93 -4.27 -9.35
CA PHE A 115 6.62 -4.52 -10.76
C PHE A 115 7.09 -5.92 -11.17
N ASN A 116 6.40 -6.52 -12.14
CA ASN A 116 6.77 -7.84 -12.66
C ASN A 116 7.67 -7.75 -13.90
N GLU A 117 8.14 -8.89 -14.38
CA GLU A 117 9.03 -8.99 -15.54
C GLU A 117 8.42 -8.53 -16.87
N LEU A 118 7.11 -8.34 -16.93
CA LEU A 118 6.41 -7.78 -18.08
C LEU A 118 6.20 -6.26 -17.97
N GLY A 119 6.75 -5.62 -16.91
CA GLY A 119 6.62 -4.19 -16.69
C GLY A 119 5.27 -3.74 -16.12
N VAL A 120 4.47 -4.67 -15.63
CA VAL A 120 3.24 -4.32 -14.88
C VAL A 120 3.63 -3.90 -13.48
N ALA A 121 3.24 -2.68 -13.11
CA ALA A 121 3.52 -2.11 -11.79
C ALA A 121 2.26 -2.00 -10.95
N MET A 122 2.42 -2.13 -9.63
CA MET A 122 1.35 -1.99 -8.64
C MET A 122 1.88 -1.31 -7.39
N THR A 123 1.03 -0.48 -6.80
CA THR A 123 1.20 0.05 -5.43
C THR A 123 -0.13 0.00 -4.70
N ALA A 124 -0.09 -0.28 -3.42
CA ALA A 124 -1.24 -0.23 -2.52
C ALA A 124 -1.01 0.85 -1.45
N THR A 125 -2.03 1.62 -1.13
CA THR A 125 -1.97 2.67 -0.10
C THR A 125 -3.24 2.64 0.73
N VAL A 126 -3.12 2.71 2.05
CA VAL A 126 -4.25 2.92 2.95
C VAL A 126 -4.52 4.41 3.03
N SER A 127 -5.47 4.90 2.23
CA SER A 127 -5.82 6.33 2.17
C SER A 127 -7.22 6.63 2.72
N ALA A 128 -8.00 5.61 3.04
CA ALA A 128 -9.35 5.76 3.53
C ALA A 128 -9.66 4.73 4.62
N THR A 129 -10.38 5.17 5.63
CA THR A 129 -10.93 4.29 6.65
C THR A 129 -12.46 4.27 6.54
N PRO A 130 -13.11 3.11 6.65
CA PRO A 130 -14.55 3.03 6.66
C PRO A 130 -15.12 3.71 7.92
N ASN A 131 -16.30 4.29 7.80
CA ASN A 131 -17.04 4.81 8.95
C ASN A 131 -17.98 3.73 9.51
N ASP A 132 -18.55 3.97 10.70
CA ASP A 132 -19.41 3.02 11.39
C ASP A 132 -20.66 2.61 10.58
N LYS A 133 -21.15 3.47 9.68
CA LYS A 133 -22.30 3.12 8.83
C LYS A 133 -21.93 2.07 7.79
N VAL A 134 -20.75 2.25 7.15
CA VAL A 134 -20.24 1.28 6.17
C VAL A 134 -19.95 -0.04 6.86
N LEU A 135 -19.23 -0.03 7.99
CA LEU A 135 -18.91 -1.24 8.74
C LEU A 135 -20.14 -2.00 9.26
N LYS A 136 -21.26 -1.31 9.45
CA LYS A 136 -22.52 -1.95 9.85
C LYS A 136 -23.21 -2.68 8.71
N GLU A 137 -23.16 -2.13 7.50
CA GLU A 137 -23.80 -2.69 6.30
C GLU A 137 -22.87 -3.72 5.59
N ASP A 138 -21.58 -3.44 5.60
CA ASP A 138 -20.54 -4.26 4.97
C ASP A 138 -19.34 -4.39 5.92
N PRO A 139 -19.42 -5.31 6.90
CA PRO A 139 -18.36 -5.52 7.88
C PRO A 139 -17.12 -6.12 7.22
N LEU A 140 -15.94 -5.74 7.71
CA LEU A 140 -14.68 -6.33 7.26
C LEU A 140 -14.67 -7.84 7.49
N VAL A 141 -14.28 -8.57 6.46
CA VAL A 141 -14.10 -10.02 6.54
C VAL A 141 -12.79 -10.32 7.27
N LYS A 142 -12.85 -11.13 8.31
CA LYS A 142 -11.72 -11.37 9.20
C LYS A 142 -10.51 -11.99 8.49
N ASP A 143 -10.77 -12.90 7.57
CA ASP A 143 -9.79 -13.62 6.75
C ASP A 143 -9.79 -13.15 5.28
N GLY A 144 -10.23 -11.91 5.05
CA GLY A 144 -10.23 -11.27 3.74
C GLY A 144 -8.81 -10.92 3.28
N LEU A 145 -8.67 -10.55 2.00
CA LEU A 145 -7.39 -10.15 1.42
C LEU A 145 -6.83 -8.91 2.13
N PRO A 146 -5.70 -9.02 2.85
CA PRO A 146 -5.09 -7.88 3.48
C PRO A 146 -4.29 -7.07 2.47
N GLU A 147 -4.12 -5.77 2.71
CA GLU A 147 -3.27 -4.90 1.88
C GLU A 147 -1.87 -5.46 1.72
N ALA A 148 -1.31 -6.05 2.77
CA ALA A 148 0.01 -6.66 2.80
C ALA A 148 0.24 -7.70 1.70
N SER A 149 -0.81 -8.44 1.31
CA SER A 149 -0.71 -9.53 0.34
C SER A 149 -1.09 -9.12 -1.09
N LEU A 150 -1.54 -7.88 -1.33
CA LEU A 150 -2.03 -7.41 -2.64
C LEU A 150 -0.97 -7.54 -3.75
N VAL A 151 0.25 -7.10 -3.49
CA VAL A 151 1.34 -7.10 -4.47
C VAL A 151 1.77 -8.53 -4.79
N ASP A 152 1.95 -9.35 -3.75
CA ASP A 152 2.36 -10.76 -3.87
C ASP A 152 1.28 -11.64 -4.50
N LEU A 153 0.01 -11.25 -4.35
CA LEU A 153 -1.10 -11.90 -5.02
C LEU A 153 -1.16 -11.55 -6.50
N ALA A 154 -1.03 -10.28 -6.87
CA ALA A 154 -1.40 -9.80 -8.19
C ALA A 154 -0.24 -9.80 -9.19
N LEU A 155 0.96 -9.33 -8.80
CA LEU A 155 2.08 -9.15 -9.74
C LEU A 155 2.59 -10.45 -10.36
N PRO A 156 2.73 -11.57 -9.63
CA PRO A 156 3.26 -12.79 -10.23
C PRO A 156 2.34 -13.44 -11.26
N ARG A 157 1.09 -13.00 -11.39
CA ARG A 157 0.08 -13.60 -12.26
C ARG A 157 -0.50 -12.69 -13.32
N ALA A 158 -0.38 -11.38 -13.17
CA ALA A 158 -0.98 -10.41 -14.10
C ALA A 158 -0.02 -10.04 -15.25
N LYS A 159 -0.49 -10.14 -16.49
CA LYS A 159 0.23 -9.74 -17.70
C LYS A 159 -0.02 -8.29 -18.09
N THR A 160 -1.07 -7.70 -17.57
CA THR A 160 -1.48 -6.31 -17.82
C THR A 160 -1.97 -5.66 -16.53
N ALA A 161 -1.96 -4.33 -16.49
CA ALA A 161 -2.53 -3.58 -15.37
C ALA A 161 -4.03 -3.88 -15.17
N ARG A 162 -4.77 -4.19 -16.25
CA ARG A 162 -6.18 -4.59 -16.15
C ARG A 162 -6.33 -5.94 -15.43
N GLU A 163 -5.47 -6.90 -15.74
CA GLU A 163 -5.49 -8.20 -15.06
C GLU A 163 -5.15 -8.09 -13.56
N VAL A 164 -4.34 -7.10 -13.14
CA VAL A 164 -4.15 -6.79 -11.71
C VAL A 164 -5.48 -6.43 -11.06
N ILE A 165 -6.23 -5.49 -11.67
CA ILE A 165 -7.53 -5.05 -11.18
C ILE A 165 -8.51 -6.23 -11.11
N GLU A 166 -8.58 -7.03 -12.17
CA GLU A 166 -9.47 -8.19 -12.25
C GLU A 166 -9.09 -9.28 -11.23
N THR A 167 -7.80 -9.46 -10.98
CA THR A 167 -7.32 -10.42 -9.97
C THR A 167 -7.75 -9.98 -8.57
N VAL A 168 -7.52 -8.73 -8.22
CA VAL A 168 -7.92 -8.19 -6.91
C VAL A 168 -9.44 -8.22 -6.75
N ALA A 169 -10.18 -7.77 -7.77
CA ALA A 169 -11.66 -7.75 -7.73
C ALA A 169 -12.33 -9.14 -7.64
N LYS A 170 -11.63 -10.21 -7.99
CA LYS A 170 -12.15 -11.58 -7.82
C LYS A 170 -11.96 -12.13 -6.40
N VAL A 171 -11.10 -11.52 -5.64
CA VAL A 171 -10.73 -11.97 -4.29
C VAL A 171 -11.48 -11.15 -3.23
N LEU A 172 -11.80 -9.90 -3.54
CA LEU A 172 -12.64 -9.04 -2.71
C LEU A 172 -14.11 -9.43 -2.85
#